data_f1ea0c8c1bd0c412a05914b3864a8e2f
#
_entry.id   f1ea0c8c1bd0c412a05914b3864a8e2f
#
_cell.length_a   1.000
_cell.length_b   1.000
_cell.length_c   1.000
_cell.angle_alpha   90.00
_cell.angle_beta   90.00
_cell.angle_gamma   90.00
#
_symmetry.space_group_name_H-M   'P 1'
#
loop_
_entity.id
_entity.type
_entity.pdbx_description
1 polymer ?
#
loop_
_entity_poly.entity_id
_entity_poly.type
_entity_poly.pdbx_seq_one_letter_code
_entity_poly.pdbx_strand_id
1 'polypeptide(L)'
;MLDGVSPSPSLDRRSAARKAAREAARAAADAPAHGDAPAGRTGGRTGGGQDPLAGALRRAGLVRLLVLQLLDEAEPAYGNRLIERIRELSAGLVTVNPNTMYPLLRALEEDGLATGEWEHPVRRSRRFYRLTAAGEAERERLREEVLPALDEVAEAVSALRQELGG
;
A
#
# COMPACT_ATOMS: atom_id res chain seq x y z
N MET A 1 41.03 18.10 -41.24
CA MET A 1 39.70 17.55 -41.12
C MET A 1 39.75 16.56 -39.98
N LEU A 2 39.30 17.00 -38.82
CA LEU A 2 39.19 16.15 -37.62
C LEU A 2 37.79 16.32 -37.10
N ASP A 3 36.97 15.24 -37.27
CA ASP A 3 35.60 15.19 -36.83
C ASP A 3 35.55 15.04 -35.30
N GLY A 4 35.00 16.07 -34.66
CA GLY A 4 34.69 16.07 -33.24
C GLY A 4 33.41 15.28 -32.97
N VAL A 5 33.55 14.12 -32.37
CA VAL A 5 32.43 13.37 -31.81
C VAL A 5 32.03 14.00 -30.48
N SER A 6 30.88 14.66 -30.50
CA SER A 6 30.24 15.16 -29.27
C SER A 6 29.65 14.00 -28.48
N PRO A 7 29.88 13.88 -27.17
CA PRO A 7 29.27 12.84 -26.35
C PRO A 7 27.78 13.13 -26.12
N SER A 8 26.97 12.11 -26.31
CA SER A 8 25.50 12.16 -26.15
C SER A 8 25.08 12.47 -24.71
N PRO A 9 24.15 13.42 -24.49
CA PRO A 9 23.77 13.88 -23.14
C PRO A 9 22.79 12.97 -22.38
N SER A 10 22.52 11.76 -22.88
CA SER A 10 21.48 10.91 -22.30
C SER A 10 21.93 9.97 -21.17
N LEU A 11 23.23 9.71 -21.04
CA LEU A 11 23.77 8.82 -19.99
C LEU A 11 23.97 9.55 -18.65
N ASP A 12 24.25 10.84 -18.69
CA ASP A 12 24.53 11.64 -17.51
C ASP A 12 23.26 11.95 -16.68
N ARG A 13 22.12 12.13 -17.35
CA ARG A 13 20.82 12.37 -16.67
C ARG A 13 20.31 11.17 -15.89
N ARG A 14 20.56 9.95 -16.38
CA ARG A 14 20.15 8.73 -15.69
C ARG A 14 21.03 8.44 -14.46
N SER A 15 22.30 8.77 -14.54
CA SER A 15 23.25 8.66 -13.42
C SER A 15 22.94 9.66 -12.31
N ALA A 16 22.63 10.91 -12.66
CA ALA A 16 22.25 11.95 -11.73
C ALA A 16 20.91 11.65 -11.03
N ALA A 17 19.92 11.11 -11.75
CA ALA A 17 18.64 10.72 -11.19
C ALA A 17 18.76 9.55 -10.20
N ARG A 18 19.63 8.56 -10.49
CA ARG A 18 19.91 7.46 -9.55
C ARG A 18 20.67 7.91 -8.30
N LYS A 19 21.56 8.88 -8.43
CA LYS A 19 22.28 9.45 -7.28
C LYS A 19 21.35 10.26 -6.39
N ALA A 20 20.48 11.10 -6.96
CA ALA A 20 19.49 11.87 -6.24
C ALA A 20 18.45 10.96 -5.51
N ALA A 21 18.03 9.87 -6.14
CA ALA A 21 17.13 8.89 -5.53
C ALA A 21 17.79 8.16 -4.33
N ARG A 22 19.09 7.84 -4.42
CA ARG A 22 19.83 7.23 -3.30
C ARG A 22 20.06 8.20 -2.14
N GLU A 23 20.34 9.47 -2.41
CA GLU A 23 20.49 10.50 -1.37
C GLU A 23 19.15 10.80 -0.69
N ALA A 24 18.04 10.85 -1.43
CA ALA A 24 16.72 11.00 -0.88
C ALA A 24 16.30 9.81 0.01
N ALA A 25 16.64 8.58 -0.40
CA ALA A 25 16.38 7.38 0.40
C ALA A 25 17.21 7.36 1.71
N ARG A 26 18.46 7.85 1.67
CA ARG A 26 19.31 7.94 2.86
C ARG A 26 18.85 9.02 3.84
N ALA A 27 18.37 10.16 3.34
CA ALA A 27 17.80 11.23 4.17
C ALA A 27 16.46 10.84 4.82
N ALA A 28 15.72 9.90 4.21
CA ALA A 28 14.49 9.38 4.79
C ALA A 28 14.72 8.35 5.92
N ALA A 29 15.90 7.73 5.94
CA ALA A 29 16.29 6.77 6.98
C ALA A 29 16.80 7.45 8.28
N ASP A 30 17.16 8.72 8.23
CA ASP A 30 17.80 9.47 9.34
C ASP A 30 16.86 10.50 10.00
N ALA A 31 15.54 10.40 9.77
CA ALA A 31 14.56 11.24 10.43
C ALA A 31 14.20 10.68 11.81
N PRO A 32 14.40 11.46 12.90
CA PRO A 32 14.06 10.99 14.24
C PRO A 32 12.56 10.79 14.39
N ALA A 33 12.18 9.61 14.87
CA ALA A 33 10.83 9.30 15.29
C ALA A 33 10.48 10.16 16.53
N HIS A 34 9.74 11.22 16.35
CA HIS A 34 9.11 11.97 17.43
C HIS A 34 7.62 11.70 17.43
N GLY A 35 7.16 11.11 18.51
CA GLY A 35 5.76 10.86 18.77
C GLY A 35 5.58 9.89 19.91
N ASP A 36 5.87 10.36 21.12
CA ASP A 36 5.50 9.72 22.37
C ASP A 36 3.96 9.60 22.45
N ALA A 37 3.44 8.38 22.45
CA ALA A 37 2.06 8.11 22.81
C ALA A 37 2.04 7.02 23.87
N PRO A 38 1.26 7.17 24.97
CA PRO A 38 1.34 6.32 26.12
C PRO A 38 0.88 4.90 25.82
N ALA A 39 1.65 3.95 26.34
CA ALA A 39 1.38 2.53 26.29
C ALA A 39 0.08 2.18 27.03
N GLY A 40 -1.00 2.03 26.27
CA GLY A 40 -2.18 1.30 26.69
C GLY A 40 -1.95 -0.20 26.50
N ARG A 41 -1.48 -0.87 27.54
CA ARG A 41 -1.48 -2.33 27.61
C ARG A 41 -2.91 -2.83 27.68
N THR A 42 -3.43 -3.36 26.60
CA THR A 42 -4.43 -4.42 26.66
C THR A 42 -3.97 -5.51 25.70
N GLY A 43 -3.37 -6.52 26.31
CA GLY A 43 -2.94 -7.73 25.65
C GLY A 43 -4.13 -8.51 25.13
N GLY A 44 -4.24 -8.61 23.86
CA GLY A 44 -4.95 -9.63 23.13
C GLY A 44 -3.93 -10.33 22.25
N ARG A 45 -3.09 -11.19 22.84
CA ARG A 45 -2.41 -12.25 22.11
C ARG A 45 -3.47 -13.28 21.74
N THR A 46 -4.33 -12.97 20.82
CA THR A 46 -5.03 -14.02 20.07
C THR A 46 -4.00 -14.65 19.16
N GLY A 47 -3.65 -15.87 19.51
CA GLY A 47 -2.69 -16.69 18.82
C GLY A 47 -2.90 -16.64 17.32
N GLY A 48 -1.81 -16.61 16.57
CA GLY A 48 -1.79 -16.83 15.14
C GLY A 48 -2.25 -18.23 14.78
N GLY A 49 -3.48 -18.58 15.18
CA GLY A 49 -4.22 -19.68 14.61
C GLY A 49 -4.38 -19.35 13.14
N GLN A 50 -3.98 -20.27 12.28
CA GLN A 50 -4.20 -20.22 10.84
C GLN A 50 -5.71 -20.33 10.63
N ASP A 51 -6.39 -19.18 10.76
CA ASP A 51 -7.77 -19.06 10.32
C ASP A 51 -7.76 -19.23 8.79
N PRO A 52 -8.32 -20.33 8.26
CA PRO A 52 -8.27 -20.62 6.83
C PRO A 52 -8.92 -19.51 5.99
N LEU A 53 -9.96 -18.85 6.52
CA LEU A 53 -10.70 -17.77 5.86
C LEU A 53 -9.84 -16.50 5.77
N ALA A 54 -9.31 -16.05 6.90
CA ALA A 54 -8.41 -14.90 6.91
C ALA A 54 -7.09 -15.19 6.18
N GLY A 55 -6.65 -16.45 6.16
CA GLY A 55 -5.49 -16.91 5.42
C GLY A 55 -5.69 -16.85 3.91
N ALA A 56 -6.85 -17.24 3.40
CA ALA A 56 -7.19 -17.18 1.98
C ALA A 56 -7.18 -15.72 1.49
N LEU A 57 -7.87 -14.82 2.18
CA LEU A 57 -7.92 -13.39 1.82
C LEU A 57 -6.57 -12.70 1.90
N ARG A 58 -5.72 -13.05 2.86
CA ARG A 58 -4.35 -12.52 2.94
C ARG A 58 -3.48 -13.00 1.78
N ARG A 59 -3.57 -14.29 1.42
CA ARG A 59 -2.85 -14.84 0.25
C ARG A 59 -3.34 -14.22 -1.06
N ALA A 60 -4.64 -13.96 -1.17
CA ALA A 60 -5.21 -13.29 -2.33
C ALA A 60 -4.86 -11.79 -2.44
N GLY A 61 -4.19 -11.20 -1.45
CA GLY A 61 -3.74 -9.81 -1.54
C GLY A 61 -4.84 -8.78 -1.31
N LEU A 62 -5.86 -9.09 -0.50
CA LEU A 62 -7.01 -8.22 -0.24
C LEU A 62 -6.61 -6.78 0.13
N VAL A 63 -5.66 -6.60 1.07
CA VAL A 63 -5.23 -5.25 1.48
C VAL A 63 -4.57 -4.50 0.33
N ARG A 64 -3.74 -5.17 -0.48
CA ARG A 64 -3.10 -4.59 -1.67
C ARG A 64 -4.16 -4.14 -2.68
N LEU A 65 -5.16 -4.97 -2.95
CA LEU A 65 -6.28 -4.63 -3.82
C LEU A 65 -7.07 -3.41 -3.30
N LEU A 66 -7.42 -3.39 -2.01
CA LEU A 66 -8.15 -2.27 -1.41
C LEU A 66 -7.36 -0.95 -1.50
N VAL A 67 -6.05 -1.00 -1.30
CA VAL A 67 -5.19 0.19 -1.45
C VAL A 67 -5.21 0.66 -2.91
N LEU A 68 -4.99 -0.22 -3.89
CA LEU A 68 -5.01 0.16 -5.32
C LEU A 68 -6.39 0.71 -5.73
N GLN A 69 -7.48 0.15 -5.22
CA GLN A 69 -8.84 0.63 -5.47
C GLN A 69 -9.06 2.05 -4.93
N LEU A 70 -8.56 2.33 -3.73
CA LEU A 70 -8.69 3.65 -3.11
C LEU A 70 -7.77 4.71 -3.71
N LEU A 71 -6.65 4.30 -4.34
CA LEU A 71 -5.75 5.20 -5.07
C LEU A 71 -6.32 5.64 -6.43
N ASP A 72 -7.34 4.95 -6.94
CA ASP A 72 -8.05 5.30 -8.18
C ASP A 72 -9.16 6.36 -7.96
N GLU A 73 -9.49 6.67 -6.70
CA GLU A 73 -10.44 7.75 -6.38
C GLU A 73 -9.88 9.11 -6.82
N ALA A 74 -10.77 10.04 -7.17
CA ALA A 74 -10.40 11.36 -7.71
C ALA A 74 -9.56 12.20 -6.74
N GLU A 75 -9.65 11.94 -5.44
CA GLU A 75 -8.90 12.65 -4.42
C GLU A 75 -7.57 11.95 -4.09
N PRO A 76 -6.47 12.72 -3.99
CA PRO A 76 -5.20 12.17 -3.57
C PRO A 76 -5.29 11.52 -2.19
N ALA A 77 -4.83 10.28 -2.07
CA ALA A 77 -4.87 9.54 -0.82
C ALA A 77 -3.50 9.53 -0.12
N TYR A 78 -3.48 9.64 1.19
CA TYR A 78 -2.31 9.48 2.04
C TYR A 78 -2.51 8.33 3.05
N GLY A 79 -1.43 7.77 3.57
CA GLY A 79 -1.45 6.51 4.32
C GLY A 79 -2.52 6.42 5.41
N ASN A 80 -2.65 7.44 6.28
CA ASN A 80 -3.66 7.41 7.35
C ASN A 80 -5.08 7.44 6.80
N ARG A 81 -5.33 8.21 5.72
CA ARG A 81 -6.66 8.24 5.09
C ARG A 81 -7.03 6.89 4.48
N LEU A 82 -6.06 6.21 3.85
CA LEU A 82 -6.26 4.85 3.33
C LEU A 82 -6.61 3.86 4.44
N ILE A 83 -5.93 3.93 5.59
CA ILE A 83 -6.25 3.09 6.76
C ILE A 83 -7.69 3.30 7.22
N GLU A 84 -8.12 4.57 7.35
CA GLU A 84 -9.49 4.91 7.74
C GLU A 84 -10.52 4.42 6.72
N ARG A 85 -10.28 4.66 5.43
CA ARG A 85 -11.17 4.22 4.36
C ARG A 85 -11.31 2.70 4.28
N ILE A 86 -10.23 1.94 4.44
CA ILE A 86 -10.29 0.47 4.48
C ILE A 86 -11.16 0.01 5.65
N ARG A 87 -11.01 0.62 6.82
CA ARG A 87 -11.82 0.30 7.99
C ARG A 87 -13.30 0.60 7.76
N GLU A 88 -13.62 1.77 7.18
CA GLU A 88 -14.99 2.17 6.83
C GLU A 88 -15.63 1.21 5.83
N LEU A 89 -14.96 0.93 4.71
CA LEU A 89 -15.44 0.05 3.64
C LEU A 89 -15.71 -1.38 4.13
N SER A 90 -14.90 -1.87 5.06
CA SER A 90 -15.03 -3.21 5.61
C SER A 90 -15.89 -3.28 6.88
N ALA A 91 -16.56 -2.20 7.26
CA ALA A 91 -17.27 -2.10 8.55
C ALA A 91 -16.40 -2.54 9.76
N GLY A 92 -15.09 -2.26 9.70
CA GLY A 92 -14.13 -2.60 10.73
C GLY A 92 -13.59 -4.03 10.69
N LEU A 93 -14.03 -4.87 9.76
CA LEU A 93 -13.54 -6.25 9.63
C LEU A 93 -12.06 -6.30 9.18
N VAL A 94 -11.63 -5.38 8.32
CA VAL A 94 -10.24 -5.26 7.88
C VAL A 94 -9.61 -4.06 8.58
N THR A 95 -8.59 -4.32 9.38
CA THR A 95 -7.81 -3.28 10.05
C THR A 95 -6.36 -3.36 9.59
N VAL A 96 -5.82 -2.22 9.18
CA VAL A 96 -4.43 -2.10 8.73
C VAL A 96 -3.72 -1.11 9.64
N ASN A 97 -2.57 -1.50 10.17
CA ASN A 97 -1.77 -0.59 10.98
C ASN A 97 -0.74 0.19 10.11
N PRO A 98 -0.21 1.31 10.60
CA PRO A 98 0.79 2.10 9.87
C PRO A 98 2.04 1.29 9.47
N ASN A 99 2.49 0.35 10.32
CA ASN A 99 3.66 -0.49 10.04
C ASN A 99 3.45 -1.46 8.87
N THR A 100 2.21 -1.72 8.48
CA THR A 100 1.85 -2.48 7.29
C THR A 100 1.58 -1.57 6.10
N MET A 101 0.85 -0.46 6.32
CA MET A 101 0.45 0.46 5.25
C MET A 101 1.64 1.14 4.57
N TYR A 102 2.55 1.74 5.35
CA TYR A 102 3.65 2.50 4.76
C TYR A 102 4.66 1.66 3.97
N PRO A 103 5.08 0.46 4.43
CA PRO A 103 5.87 -0.44 3.59
C PRO A 103 5.15 -0.87 2.31
N LEU A 104 3.83 -1.14 2.37
CA LEU A 104 3.03 -1.47 1.20
C LEU A 104 3.02 -0.33 0.17
N LEU A 105 2.77 0.91 0.60
CA LEU A 105 2.79 2.08 -0.29
C LEU A 105 4.14 2.29 -0.95
N ARG A 106 5.25 2.08 -0.23
CA ARG A 106 6.59 2.13 -0.81
C ARG A 106 6.81 1.04 -1.85
N ALA A 107 6.40 -0.18 -1.56
CA ALA A 107 6.50 -1.29 -2.51
C ALA A 107 5.68 -1.01 -3.78
N LEU A 108 4.47 -0.48 -3.66
CA LEU A 108 3.66 -0.08 -4.81
C LEU A 108 4.34 1.00 -5.67
N GLU A 109 5.02 1.95 -5.03
CA GLU A 109 5.77 3.00 -5.72
C GLU A 109 7.04 2.45 -6.38
N GLU A 110 7.79 1.58 -5.70
CA GLU A 110 8.98 0.90 -6.23
C GLU A 110 8.64 0.00 -7.42
N ASP A 111 7.49 -0.67 -7.37
CA ASP A 111 6.95 -1.50 -8.45
C ASP A 111 6.37 -0.64 -9.62
N GLY A 112 6.28 0.68 -9.46
CA GLY A 112 5.70 1.59 -10.46
C GLY A 112 4.18 1.53 -10.55
N LEU A 113 3.49 0.93 -9.59
CA LEU A 113 2.03 0.78 -9.54
C LEU A 113 1.34 2.02 -8.96
N ALA A 114 2.07 2.82 -8.21
CA ALA A 114 1.63 4.10 -7.68
C ALA A 114 2.73 5.15 -7.83
N THR A 115 2.34 6.43 -7.85
CA THR A 115 3.26 7.57 -7.74
C THR A 115 2.98 8.31 -6.46
N GLY A 116 4.05 8.75 -5.77
CA GLY A 116 3.94 9.49 -4.52
C GLY A 116 4.49 10.90 -4.62
N GLU A 117 3.72 11.89 -4.21
CA GLU A 117 4.12 13.30 -4.18
C GLU A 117 4.01 13.85 -2.76
N TRP A 118 4.98 14.67 -2.33
CA TRP A 118 4.91 15.34 -1.05
C TRP A 118 3.98 16.56 -1.12
N GLU A 119 3.11 16.73 -0.11
CA GLU A 119 2.25 17.89 0.05
C GLU A 119 3.03 19.22 0.00
N HIS A 120 4.22 19.22 0.58
CA HIS A 120 5.14 20.34 0.58
C HIS A 120 6.56 19.87 0.26
N PRO A 121 7.26 20.53 -0.66
CA PRO A 121 8.62 20.14 -1.03
C PRO A 121 9.62 20.25 0.13
N VAL A 122 9.37 21.13 1.10
CA VAL A 122 10.25 21.37 2.25
C VAL A 122 9.75 20.71 3.54
N ARG A 123 8.42 20.71 3.77
CA ARG A 123 7.80 20.05 4.92
C ARG A 123 7.25 18.70 4.47
N ARG A 124 8.00 17.63 4.69
CA ARG A 124 7.59 16.25 4.36
C ARG A 124 6.55 15.71 5.35
N SER A 125 5.44 16.44 5.56
CA SER A 125 4.41 16.10 6.52
C SER A 125 3.47 15.01 6.02
N ARG A 126 3.08 15.06 4.74
CA ARG A 126 2.19 14.09 4.09
C ARG A 126 2.71 13.76 2.71
N ARG A 127 2.61 12.48 2.33
CA ARG A 127 2.86 12.00 0.98
C ARG A 127 1.55 11.51 0.40
N PHE A 128 1.15 12.10 -0.70
CA PHE A 128 -0.02 11.73 -1.44
C PHE A 128 0.34 10.73 -2.54
N TYR A 129 -0.50 9.73 -2.71
CA TYR A 129 -0.30 8.67 -3.69
C TYR A 129 -1.42 8.71 -4.74
N ARG A 130 -1.07 8.34 -5.96
CA ARG A 130 -1.99 8.18 -7.10
C ARG A 130 -1.71 6.86 -7.80
N LEU A 131 -2.75 6.25 -8.34
CA LEU A 131 -2.64 5.05 -9.14
C LEU A 131 -1.96 5.37 -10.49
N THR A 132 -1.19 4.43 -11.03
CA THR A 132 -0.65 4.49 -12.39
C THR A 132 -1.42 3.53 -13.30
N ALA A 133 -1.25 3.64 -14.63
CA ALA A 133 -1.81 2.68 -15.57
C ALA A 133 -1.36 1.23 -15.30
N ALA A 134 -0.10 1.03 -14.84
CA ALA A 134 0.37 -0.28 -14.40
C ALA A 134 -0.34 -0.73 -13.11
N GLY A 135 -0.65 0.21 -12.21
CA GLY A 135 -1.42 -0.04 -11.00
C GLY A 135 -2.87 -0.44 -11.30
N GLU A 136 -3.49 0.15 -12.31
CA GLU A 136 -4.82 -0.25 -12.80
C GLU A 136 -4.83 -1.70 -13.28
N ALA A 137 -3.86 -2.09 -14.10
CA ALA A 137 -3.73 -3.46 -14.57
C ALA A 137 -3.52 -4.46 -13.42
N GLU A 138 -2.67 -4.13 -12.46
CA GLU A 138 -2.45 -4.96 -11.27
C GLU A 138 -3.69 -5.04 -10.38
N ARG A 139 -4.45 -3.96 -10.25
CA ARG A 139 -5.73 -3.95 -9.54
C ARG A 139 -6.71 -4.94 -10.14
N GLU A 140 -6.89 -4.93 -11.47
CA GLU A 140 -7.79 -5.88 -12.14
C GLU A 140 -7.31 -7.33 -11.98
N ARG A 141 -6.02 -7.59 -12.10
CA ARG A 141 -5.45 -8.92 -11.85
C ARG A 141 -5.75 -9.42 -10.43
N LEU A 142 -5.50 -8.58 -9.42
CA LEU A 142 -5.79 -8.93 -8.02
C LEU A 142 -7.29 -9.10 -7.76
N ARG A 143 -8.12 -8.34 -8.45
CA ARG A 143 -9.57 -8.45 -8.35
C ARG A 143 -10.07 -9.83 -8.77
N GLU A 144 -9.54 -10.36 -9.88
CA GLU A 144 -9.86 -11.72 -10.35
C GLU A 144 -9.47 -12.81 -9.34
N GLU A 145 -8.42 -12.58 -8.54
CA GLU A 145 -7.98 -13.52 -7.50
C GLU A 145 -8.76 -13.35 -6.18
N VAL A 146 -9.07 -12.11 -5.80
CA VAL A 146 -9.65 -11.80 -4.49
C VAL A 146 -11.16 -12.04 -4.47
N LEU A 147 -11.89 -11.73 -5.54
CA LEU A 147 -13.36 -11.88 -5.56
C LEU A 147 -13.81 -13.32 -5.29
N PRO A 148 -13.26 -14.37 -5.96
CA PRO A 148 -13.63 -15.74 -5.65
C PRO A 148 -13.35 -16.12 -4.19
N ALA A 149 -12.23 -15.65 -3.61
CA ALA A 149 -11.92 -15.92 -2.21
C ALA A 149 -12.89 -15.22 -1.23
N LEU A 150 -13.41 -14.05 -1.61
CA LEU A 150 -14.47 -13.37 -0.85
C LEU A 150 -15.80 -14.11 -0.93
N ASP A 151 -16.15 -14.65 -2.11
CA ASP A 151 -17.35 -15.44 -2.32
C ASP A 151 -17.32 -16.73 -1.48
N GLU A 152 -16.19 -17.45 -1.47
CA GLU A 152 -15.99 -18.63 -0.60
C GLU A 152 -16.18 -18.29 0.89
N VAL A 153 -15.65 -17.14 1.34
CA VAL A 153 -15.83 -16.69 2.73
C VAL A 153 -17.31 -16.37 3.01
N ALA A 154 -17.98 -15.69 2.09
CA ALA A 154 -19.40 -15.34 2.23
C ALA A 154 -20.30 -16.59 2.29
N GLU A 155 -20.03 -17.59 1.47
CA GLU A 155 -20.73 -18.88 1.49
C GLU A 155 -20.52 -19.62 2.83
N ALA A 156 -19.26 -19.68 3.30
CA ALA A 156 -18.95 -20.33 4.58
C ALA A 156 -19.65 -19.63 5.76
N VAL A 157 -19.65 -18.30 5.78
CA VAL A 157 -20.35 -17.50 6.81
C VAL A 157 -21.86 -17.73 6.72
N SER A 158 -22.42 -17.80 5.52
CA SER A 158 -23.84 -18.07 5.30
C SER A 158 -24.25 -19.45 5.80
N ALA A 159 -23.45 -20.49 5.52
CA ALA A 159 -23.70 -21.84 5.99
C ALA A 159 -23.66 -21.92 7.53
N LEU A 160 -22.66 -21.31 8.16
CA LEU A 160 -22.57 -21.24 9.63
C LEU A 160 -23.77 -20.49 10.25
N ARG A 161 -24.20 -19.40 9.62
CA ARG A 161 -25.36 -18.64 10.08
C ARG A 161 -26.65 -19.45 10.01
N GLN A 162 -26.84 -20.25 8.96
CA GLN A 162 -27.98 -21.14 8.81
C GLN A 162 -27.98 -22.25 9.88
N GLU A 163 -26.83 -22.83 10.17
CA GLU A 163 -26.68 -23.88 11.17
C GLU A 163 -26.93 -23.38 12.59
N LEU A 164 -26.44 -22.17 12.90
CA LEU A 164 -26.51 -21.60 14.28
C LEU A 164 -27.76 -20.76 14.53
N GLY A 165 -28.45 -20.31 13.50
CA GLY A 165 -29.55 -19.34 13.60
C GLY A 165 -30.91 -19.88 13.17
N GLY A 166 -31.01 -21.22 12.97
CA GLY A 166 -32.22 -21.90 12.57
C GLY A 166 -33.28 -21.97 13.67
#